data_4f7ec78a6a2be4e62646815b601838e4
#
_entry.id   4f7ec78a6a2be4e62646815b601838e4
#
_cell.length_a   1.000
_cell.length_b   1.000
_cell.length_c   1.000
_cell.angle_alpha   90.00
_cell.angle_beta   90.00
_cell.angle_gamma   90.00
#
_symmetry.space_group_name_H-M   'P 1'
#
loop_
_entity.id
_entity.type
_entity.pdbx_description
1 polymer ?
#
loop_
_entity_poly.entity_id
_entity_poly.type
_entity_poly.pdbx_seq_one_letter_code
_entity_poly.pdbx_strand_id
1 'polypeptide(L)'
;MRTHYCGTLDTSHLDQEVTLVGWAHRRRDHGGVIFVDLRDREGRVQVVFDPDTEETFANAERVRSEFVLQVKGRVRRRPEGTENPDMPTGEVEVLGKELLIVNTAETPPFHLDDDTVSEEHRLRYRYIDLRRPEMLQRMRLRSEVTRELRYFLDNNGFLDIETPILTRATPEGARDYLVPSRTHPGEFFALPQSPQLFKQLLMMSGMDRYYQIVRCFRDEDLRADRQPEFTQLDIETSFLDENEIMNLTEGMIRGLSLIHISEPTR
;
A
#
# COMPACT_ATOMS: atom_id res chain seq x y z
N MET A 1 17.73 12.33 -7.79
CA MET A 1 16.27 12.15 -7.63
C MET A 1 15.80 11.27 -8.79
N ARG A 2 14.87 10.32 -8.59
CA ARG A 2 14.38 9.46 -9.71
C ARG A 2 13.66 10.30 -10.77
N THR A 3 13.75 9.89 -12.02
CA THR A 3 12.96 10.45 -13.13
C THR A 3 11.70 9.61 -13.38
N HIS A 4 11.79 8.30 -13.28
CA HIS A 4 10.71 7.33 -13.52
C HIS A 4 10.65 6.27 -12.41
N TYR A 5 9.51 5.61 -12.30
CA TYR A 5 9.38 4.38 -11.53
C TYR A 5 9.80 3.16 -12.37
N CYS A 6 10.32 2.14 -11.70
CA CYS A 6 10.79 0.91 -12.38
C CYS A 6 9.69 0.23 -13.19
N GLY A 7 8.52 0.06 -12.58
CA GLY A 7 7.40 -0.66 -13.20
C GLY A 7 6.62 0.12 -14.25
N THR A 8 6.93 1.41 -14.46
CA THR A 8 6.22 2.25 -15.45
C THR A 8 6.93 2.36 -16.80
N LEU A 9 8.11 1.74 -16.95
CA LEU A 9 8.86 1.78 -18.18
C LEU A 9 8.27 0.83 -19.22
N ASP A 10 8.12 1.33 -20.43
CA ASP A 10 7.62 0.60 -21.59
C ASP A 10 8.33 1.06 -22.89
N THR A 11 7.83 0.63 -24.04
CA THR A 11 8.41 0.96 -25.35
C THR A 11 8.32 2.43 -25.73
N SER A 12 7.47 3.24 -25.07
CA SER A 12 7.41 4.69 -25.31
C SER A 12 8.61 5.44 -24.71
N HIS A 13 9.37 4.78 -23.83
CA HIS A 13 10.56 5.32 -23.17
C HIS A 13 11.87 4.93 -23.88
N LEU A 14 11.80 4.25 -25.02
CA LEU A 14 13.00 3.82 -25.76
C LEU A 14 13.94 5.00 -26.03
N ASP A 15 15.24 4.75 -25.89
CA ASP A 15 16.36 5.68 -26.04
C ASP A 15 16.40 6.84 -25.02
N GLN A 16 15.45 6.95 -24.11
CA GLN A 16 15.48 7.96 -23.05
C GLN A 16 16.51 7.58 -21.97
N GLU A 17 17.19 8.60 -21.46
CA GLU A 17 18.00 8.48 -20.25
C GLU A 17 17.12 8.59 -19.02
N VAL A 18 17.21 7.60 -18.13
CA VAL A 18 16.41 7.52 -16.91
C VAL A 18 17.29 7.40 -15.67
N THR A 19 16.79 7.96 -14.57
CA THR A 19 17.34 7.71 -13.22
C THR A 19 16.32 6.95 -12.42
N LEU A 20 16.66 5.72 -12.02
CA LEU A 20 15.84 4.83 -11.24
C LEU A 20 16.39 4.70 -9.82
N VAL A 21 15.50 4.55 -8.85
CA VAL A 21 15.87 4.28 -7.44
C VAL A 21 14.97 3.18 -6.92
N GLY A 22 15.55 2.12 -6.40
CA GLY A 22 14.80 0.97 -5.91
C GLY A 22 15.64 -0.05 -5.17
N TRP A 23 15.08 -1.21 -4.94
CA TRP A 23 15.73 -2.35 -4.30
C TRP A 23 16.16 -3.37 -5.33
N ALA A 24 17.36 -3.93 -5.17
CA ALA A 24 17.82 -5.08 -5.96
C ALA A 24 16.99 -6.32 -5.59
N HIS A 25 16.06 -6.69 -6.46
CA HIS A 25 15.22 -7.86 -6.24
C HIS A 25 15.98 -9.15 -6.49
N ARG A 26 16.67 -9.22 -7.64
CA ARG A 26 17.49 -10.37 -8.05
C ARG A 26 18.70 -9.89 -8.85
N ARG A 27 19.85 -10.53 -8.62
CA ARG A 27 21.06 -10.35 -9.44
C ARG A 27 21.39 -11.68 -10.13
N ARG A 28 21.76 -11.62 -11.39
CA ARG A 28 22.23 -12.74 -12.20
C ARG A 28 23.50 -12.33 -12.93
N ASP A 29 24.42 -13.26 -13.09
CA ASP A 29 25.64 -13.10 -13.84
C ASP A 29 25.63 -14.14 -14.97
N HIS A 30 25.70 -13.70 -16.21
CA HIS A 30 25.68 -14.54 -17.38
C HIS A 30 26.79 -14.12 -18.34
N GLY A 31 27.90 -14.86 -18.32
CA GLY A 31 28.96 -14.70 -19.31
C GLY A 31 29.69 -13.36 -19.28
N GLY A 32 29.79 -12.73 -18.10
CA GLY A 32 30.43 -11.43 -17.93
C GLY A 32 29.50 -10.22 -18.11
N VAL A 33 28.19 -10.44 -18.18
CA VAL A 33 27.17 -9.38 -18.13
C VAL A 33 26.34 -9.56 -16.87
N ILE A 34 26.14 -8.49 -16.11
CA ILE A 34 25.37 -8.52 -14.86
C ILE A 34 23.98 -7.97 -15.11
N PHE A 35 22.98 -8.77 -14.74
CA PHE A 35 21.57 -8.40 -14.77
C PHE A 35 21.07 -8.17 -13.36
N VAL A 36 20.42 -7.05 -13.11
CA VAL A 36 19.77 -6.71 -11.84
C VAL A 36 18.29 -6.39 -12.10
N ASP A 37 17.41 -7.17 -11.51
CA ASP A 37 16.00 -6.79 -11.47
C ASP A 37 15.83 -5.73 -10.38
N LEU A 38 15.66 -4.47 -10.78
CA LEU A 38 15.45 -3.34 -9.88
C LEU A 38 13.96 -3.17 -9.64
N ARG A 39 13.55 -3.12 -8.36
CA ARG A 39 12.15 -3.05 -7.93
C ARG A 39 11.87 -1.77 -7.17
N ASP A 40 10.73 -1.21 -7.43
CA ASP A 40 10.12 -0.19 -6.58
C ASP A 40 8.62 -0.49 -6.33
N ARG A 41 7.85 0.47 -5.85
CA ARG A 41 6.43 0.27 -5.56
C ARG A 41 5.56 0.08 -6.81
N GLU A 42 6.03 0.50 -8.00
CA GLU A 42 5.26 0.37 -9.25
C GLU A 42 5.58 -0.93 -10.00
N GLY A 43 6.66 -1.62 -9.61
CA GLY A 43 7.03 -2.90 -10.21
C GLY A 43 8.52 -3.09 -10.35
N ARG A 44 8.90 -3.87 -11.35
CA ARG A 44 10.30 -4.26 -11.62
C ARG A 44 10.71 -3.91 -13.04
N VAL A 45 11.99 -3.60 -13.23
CA VAL A 45 12.63 -3.51 -14.55
C VAL A 45 13.99 -4.18 -14.50
N GLN A 46 14.39 -4.84 -15.58
CA GLN A 46 15.75 -5.38 -15.73
C GLN A 46 16.72 -4.24 -16.04
N VAL A 47 17.81 -4.19 -15.29
CA VAL A 47 18.97 -3.34 -15.57
C VAL A 47 20.12 -4.23 -15.98
N VAL A 48 20.82 -3.86 -17.02
CA VAL A 48 21.97 -4.60 -17.59
C VAL A 48 23.23 -3.77 -17.38
N PHE A 49 24.28 -4.39 -16.88
CA PHE A 49 25.60 -3.80 -16.72
C PHE A 49 26.59 -4.60 -17.56
N ASP A 50 27.11 -3.92 -18.59
CA ASP A 50 28.14 -4.46 -19.47
C ASP A 50 29.53 -4.19 -18.88
N PRO A 51 30.52 -5.05 -19.14
CA PRO A 51 31.90 -4.87 -18.65
C PRO A 51 32.62 -3.66 -19.25
N ASP A 52 32.07 -3.05 -20.29
CA ASP A 52 32.65 -1.86 -20.95
C ASP A 52 32.75 -0.63 -20.02
N THR A 53 32.01 -0.64 -18.89
CA THR A 53 32.06 0.41 -17.86
C THR A 53 32.61 -0.18 -16.57
N GLU A 54 33.95 -0.24 -16.47
CA GLU A 54 34.68 -0.99 -15.43
C GLU A 54 34.24 -0.63 -13.99
N GLU A 55 34.11 0.65 -13.65
CA GLU A 55 33.68 1.09 -12.30
C GLU A 55 32.23 0.67 -11.99
N THR A 56 31.31 0.87 -12.94
CA THR A 56 29.91 0.50 -12.78
C THR A 56 29.74 -1.01 -12.67
N PHE A 57 30.50 -1.76 -13.46
CA PHE A 57 30.50 -3.21 -13.43
C PHE A 57 31.01 -3.74 -12.08
N ALA A 58 32.13 -3.23 -11.57
CA ALA A 58 32.66 -3.58 -10.26
C ALA A 58 31.65 -3.30 -9.11
N ASN A 59 30.90 -2.21 -9.21
CA ASN A 59 29.81 -1.95 -8.28
C ASN A 59 28.64 -2.95 -8.44
N ALA A 60 28.30 -3.35 -9.67
CA ALA A 60 27.25 -4.33 -9.94
C ALA A 60 27.61 -5.72 -9.41
N GLU A 61 28.87 -6.12 -9.41
CA GLU A 61 29.36 -7.37 -8.81
C GLU A 61 29.10 -7.44 -7.30
N ARG A 62 29.11 -6.29 -6.61
CA ARG A 62 28.90 -6.17 -5.17
C ARG A 62 27.42 -6.19 -4.78
N VAL A 63 26.51 -5.98 -5.73
CA VAL A 63 25.06 -5.94 -5.45
C VAL A 63 24.59 -7.26 -4.87
N ARG A 64 23.78 -7.19 -3.82
CA ARG A 64 23.07 -8.32 -3.20
C ARG A 64 21.59 -8.00 -3.10
N SER A 65 20.77 -9.01 -2.82
CA SER A 65 19.34 -8.87 -2.64
C SER A 65 19.01 -7.79 -1.62
N GLU A 66 17.99 -6.99 -1.93
CA GLU A 66 17.45 -5.91 -1.10
C GLU A 66 18.40 -4.70 -0.89
N PHE A 67 19.56 -4.65 -1.55
CA PHE A 67 20.36 -3.42 -1.59
C PHE A 67 19.56 -2.29 -2.22
N VAL A 68 19.69 -1.08 -1.69
CA VAL A 68 19.08 0.12 -2.27
C VAL A 68 20.04 0.69 -3.30
N LEU A 69 19.56 0.80 -4.53
CA LEU A 69 20.36 1.22 -5.68
C LEU A 69 19.77 2.48 -6.32
N GLN A 70 20.65 3.35 -6.80
CA GLN A 70 20.33 4.35 -7.79
C GLN A 70 21.07 3.99 -9.08
N VAL A 71 20.33 3.92 -10.17
CA VAL A 71 20.85 3.58 -11.49
C VAL A 71 20.52 4.72 -12.44
N LYS A 72 21.51 5.20 -13.20
CA LYS A 72 21.28 6.00 -14.40
C LYS A 72 21.61 5.15 -15.62
N GLY A 73 20.76 5.20 -16.63
CA GLY A 73 20.96 4.41 -17.83
C GLY A 73 19.99 4.79 -18.93
N ARG A 74 20.14 4.13 -20.06
CA ARG A 74 19.30 4.32 -21.23
C ARG A 74 18.33 3.15 -21.37
N VAL A 75 17.06 3.45 -21.59
CA VAL A 75 16.04 2.44 -21.89
C VAL A 75 16.27 1.91 -23.30
N ARG A 76 16.32 0.59 -23.43
CA ARG A 76 16.40 -0.09 -24.73
C ARG A 76 15.43 -1.26 -24.81
N ARG A 77 15.11 -1.70 -26.02
CA ARG A 77 14.38 -2.95 -26.22
C ARG A 77 15.26 -4.11 -25.82
N ARG A 78 14.66 -5.12 -25.19
CA ARG A 78 15.40 -6.39 -24.95
C ARG A 78 15.78 -7.02 -26.28
N PRO A 79 16.90 -7.75 -26.33
CA PRO A 79 17.23 -8.55 -27.49
C PRO A 79 16.10 -9.51 -27.86
N GLU A 80 15.89 -9.72 -29.16
CA GLU A 80 14.85 -10.62 -29.67
C GLU A 80 14.93 -12.01 -29.04
N GLY A 81 13.81 -12.53 -28.56
CA GLY A 81 13.72 -13.83 -27.87
C GLY A 81 14.10 -13.79 -26.39
N THR A 82 14.39 -12.63 -25.81
CA THR A 82 14.68 -12.45 -24.37
C THR A 82 13.59 -11.65 -23.63
N GLU A 83 12.49 -11.34 -24.31
CA GLU A 83 11.34 -10.68 -23.71
C GLU A 83 10.77 -11.57 -22.58
N ASN A 84 10.28 -10.92 -21.52
CA ASN A 84 9.70 -11.61 -20.39
C ASN A 84 8.21 -11.28 -20.25
N PRO A 85 7.29 -12.17 -20.66
CA PRO A 85 5.85 -11.92 -20.58
C PRO A 85 5.33 -11.84 -19.13
N ASP A 86 6.09 -12.33 -18.15
CA ASP A 86 5.70 -12.29 -16.73
C ASP A 86 5.99 -10.93 -16.07
N MET A 87 6.53 -9.98 -16.82
CA MET A 87 6.81 -8.63 -16.34
C MET A 87 6.13 -7.60 -17.22
N PRO A 88 5.40 -6.62 -16.66
CA PRO A 88 4.84 -5.51 -17.44
C PRO A 88 5.89 -4.73 -18.27
N THR A 89 7.12 -4.66 -17.75
CA THR A 89 8.28 -4.02 -18.41
C THR A 89 9.09 -5.01 -19.27
N GLY A 90 8.55 -6.19 -19.55
CA GLY A 90 9.32 -7.31 -20.12
C GLY A 90 9.83 -7.12 -21.55
N GLU A 91 9.32 -6.14 -22.29
CA GLU A 91 9.82 -5.78 -23.62
C GLU A 91 11.06 -4.87 -23.58
N VAL A 92 11.28 -4.19 -22.44
CA VAL A 92 12.37 -3.22 -22.29
C VAL A 92 13.33 -3.59 -21.18
N GLU A 93 14.50 -3.01 -21.22
CA GLU A 93 15.50 -3.07 -20.16
C GLU A 93 16.28 -1.75 -20.13
N VAL A 94 16.98 -1.52 -19.02
CA VAL A 94 17.82 -0.34 -18.86
C VAL A 94 19.28 -0.71 -18.99
N LEU A 95 20.00 -0.16 -19.95
CA LEU A 95 21.45 -0.26 -20.02
C LEU A 95 22.05 0.71 -18.99
N GLY A 96 22.54 0.15 -17.89
CA GLY A 96 23.07 0.90 -16.75
C GLY A 96 24.43 1.52 -17.09
N LYS A 97 24.51 2.85 -17.01
CA LYS A 97 25.74 3.62 -17.21
C LYS A 97 26.41 4.03 -15.90
N GLU A 98 25.60 4.33 -14.89
CA GLU A 98 26.06 4.67 -13.53
C GLU A 98 25.28 3.85 -12.49
N LEU A 99 25.99 3.32 -11.52
CA LEU A 99 25.39 2.58 -10.39
C LEU A 99 25.96 3.10 -9.07
N LEU A 100 25.05 3.61 -8.24
CA LEU A 100 25.33 3.97 -6.86
C LEU A 100 24.63 3.00 -5.92
N ILE A 101 25.39 2.30 -5.06
CA ILE A 101 24.83 1.57 -3.92
C ILE A 101 24.52 2.61 -2.83
N VAL A 102 23.24 2.97 -2.69
CA VAL A 102 22.79 3.96 -1.71
C VAL A 102 22.84 3.38 -0.31
N ASN A 103 22.44 2.11 -0.17
CA ASN A 103 22.53 1.38 1.09
C ASN A 103 22.66 -0.11 0.83
N THR A 104 23.42 -0.78 1.67
CA THR A 104 23.50 -2.24 1.71
C THR A 104 22.41 -2.81 2.61
N ALA A 105 22.15 -4.10 2.48
CA ALA A 105 21.22 -4.83 3.33
C ALA A 105 21.84 -6.15 3.76
N GLU A 106 21.46 -6.63 4.94
CA GLU A 106 21.67 -8.01 5.33
C GLU A 106 20.78 -8.94 4.47
N THR A 107 21.11 -10.22 4.43
CA THR A 107 20.28 -11.21 3.74
C THR A 107 18.88 -11.21 4.36
N PRO A 108 17.83 -11.00 3.57
CA PRO A 108 16.47 -11.00 4.09
C PRO A 108 16.11 -12.39 4.67
N PRO A 109 15.22 -12.44 5.69
CA PRO A 109 14.84 -13.68 6.36
C PRO A 109 14.09 -14.65 5.43
N PHE A 110 13.55 -14.18 4.34
CA PHE A 110 12.92 -14.96 3.27
C PHE A 110 12.92 -14.17 1.96
N HIS A 111 12.81 -14.88 0.84
CA HIS A 111 12.66 -14.28 -0.47
C HIS A 111 11.22 -13.82 -0.70
N LEU A 112 11.04 -12.68 -1.37
CA LEU A 112 9.71 -12.12 -1.64
C LEU A 112 8.84 -12.99 -2.55
N ASP A 113 9.47 -13.78 -3.41
CA ASP A 113 8.80 -14.69 -4.34
C ASP A 113 8.58 -16.11 -3.72
N ASP A 114 8.88 -16.29 -2.43
CA ASP A 114 8.68 -17.57 -1.75
C ASP A 114 7.29 -17.65 -1.13
N ASP A 115 6.40 -18.43 -1.76
CA ASP A 115 5.03 -18.63 -1.32
C ASP A 115 4.90 -19.69 -0.21
N THR A 116 5.99 -20.38 0.14
CA THR A 116 5.98 -21.42 1.17
C THR A 116 6.23 -20.88 2.58
N VAL A 117 6.54 -19.60 2.70
CA VAL A 117 6.82 -18.93 3.99
C VAL A 117 5.57 -18.92 4.87
N SER A 118 5.69 -19.43 6.10
CA SER A 118 4.58 -19.49 7.04
C SER A 118 4.06 -18.10 7.41
N GLU A 119 2.77 -18.00 7.74
CA GLU A 119 2.16 -16.74 8.15
C GLU A 119 2.85 -16.14 9.38
N GLU A 120 3.20 -16.97 10.37
CA GLU A 120 3.92 -16.52 11.57
C GLU A 120 5.25 -15.84 11.20
N HIS A 121 6.01 -16.45 10.29
CA HIS A 121 7.29 -15.89 9.86
C HIS A 121 7.11 -14.58 9.08
N ARG A 122 6.10 -14.49 8.23
CA ARG A 122 5.74 -13.25 7.51
C ARG A 122 5.29 -12.14 8.47
N LEU A 123 4.52 -12.47 9.51
CA LEU A 123 4.11 -11.51 10.53
C LEU A 123 5.28 -11.00 11.37
N ARG A 124 6.23 -11.89 11.71
CA ARG A 124 7.44 -11.52 12.45
C ARG A 124 8.31 -10.52 11.67
N TYR A 125 8.41 -10.70 10.37
CA TYR A 125 9.18 -9.82 9.47
C TYR A 125 8.25 -9.02 8.54
N ARG A 126 7.23 -8.42 9.12
CA ARG A 126 6.15 -7.75 8.39
C ARG A 126 6.63 -6.71 7.39
N TYR A 127 7.71 -5.98 7.70
CA TYR A 127 8.30 -4.97 6.82
C TYR A 127 8.90 -5.56 5.54
N ILE A 128 9.31 -6.83 5.53
CA ILE A 128 9.69 -7.55 4.31
C ILE A 128 8.46 -8.08 3.60
N ASP A 129 7.51 -8.70 4.32
CA ASP A 129 6.27 -9.20 3.75
C ASP A 129 5.48 -8.12 3.00
N LEU A 130 5.45 -6.90 3.51
CA LEU A 130 4.80 -5.75 2.85
C LEU A 130 5.43 -5.34 1.51
N ARG A 131 6.64 -5.83 1.18
CA ARG A 131 7.28 -5.63 -0.13
C ARG A 131 6.78 -6.63 -1.19
N ARG A 132 6.09 -7.69 -0.79
CA ARG A 132 5.51 -8.67 -1.72
C ARG A 132 4.44 -8.00 -2.59
N PRO A 133 4.35 -8.37 -3.89
CA PRO A 133 3.39 -7.76 -4.81
C PRO A 133 1.95 -7.83 -4.30
N GLU A 134 1.52 -8.98 -3.76
CA GLU A 134 0.16 -9.20 -3.26
C GLU A 134 -0.15 -8.28 -2.08
N MET A 135 0.82 -8.10 -1.18
CA MET A 135 0.64 -7.23 -0.02
C MET A 135 0.59 -5.76 -0.42
N LEU A 136 1.47 -5.36 -1.35
CA LEU A 136 1.46 -4.02 -1.91
C LEU A 136 0.13 -3.72 -2.62
N GLN A 137 -0.39 -4.67 -3.41
CA GLN A 137 -1.68 -4.55 -4.08
C GLN A 137 -2.83 -4.38 -3.06
N ARG A 138 -2.85 -5.17 -1.98
CA ARG A 138 -3.85 -5.03 -0.90
C ARG A 138 -3.81 -3.65 -0.25
N MET A 139 -2.60 -3.11 -0.01
CA MET A 139 -2.44 -1.78 0.57
C MET A 139 -2.90 -0.67 -0.39
N ARG A 140 -2.60 -0.81 -1.69
CA ARG A 140 -3.09 0.10 -2.74
C ARG A 140 -4.61 0.08 -2.81
N LEU A 141 -5.20 -1.12 -2.93
CA LEU A 141 -6.64 -1.30 -2.96
C LEU A 141 -7.32 -0.62 -1.77
N ARG A 142 -6.81 -0.85 -0.55
CA ARG A 142 -7.34 -0.20 0.64
C ARG A 142 -7.28 1.33 0.54
N SER A 143 -6.17 1.87 0.04
CA SER A 143 -5.99 3.32 -0.15
C SER A 143 -6.98 3.87 -1.18
N GLU A 144 -7.19 3.16 -2.29
CA GLU A 144 -8.12 3.55 -3.35
C GLU A 144 -9.56 3.53 -2.86
N VAL A 145 -9.99 2.44 -2.23
CA VAL A 145 -11.33 2.33 -1.63
C VAL A 145 -11.59 3.49 -0.65
N THR A 146 -10.62 3.79 0.21
CA THR A 146 -10.74 4.90 1.17
C THR A 146 -10.89 6.25 0.46
N ARG A 147 -10.12 6.49 -0.59
CA ARG A 147 -10.18 7.72 -1.40
C ARG A 147 -11.54 7.89 -2.09
N GLU A 148 -12.03 6.82 -2.71
CA GLU A 148 -13.29 6.87 -3.45
C GLU A 148 -14.51 7.04 -2.52
N LEU A 149 -14.48 6.40 -1.35
CA LEU A 149 -15.50 6.63 -0.32
C LEU A 149 -15.55 8.11 0.10
N ARG A 150 -14.39 8.72 0.36
CA ARG A 150 -14.31 10.15 0.67
C ARG A 150 -14.84 11.01 -0.47
N TYR A 151 -14.35 10.75 -1.69
CA TYR A 151 -14.77 11.49 -2.87
C TYR A 151 -16.29 11.43 -3.08
N PHE A 152 -16.89 10.24 -2.94
CA PHE A 152 -18.34 10.08 -3.04
C PHE A 152 -19.09 10.88 -1.97
N LEU A 153 -18.69 10.77 -0.72
CA LEU A 153 -19.38 11.42 0.40
C LEU A 153 -19.21 12.93 0.37
N ASP A 154 -18.03 13.44 0.08
CA ASP A 154 -17.76 14.87 -0.09
C ASP A 154 -18.65 15.47 -1.19
N ASN A 155 -18.79 14.79 -2.34
CA ASN A 155 -19.66 15.24 -3.43
C ASN A 155 -21.16 15.15 -3.10
N ASN A 156 -21.55 14.39 -2.08
CA ASN A 156 -22.91 14.31 -1.57
C ASN A 156 -23.14 15.21 -0.34
N GLY A 157 -22.23 16.14 -0.06
CA GLY A 157 -22.36 17.15 0.98
C GLY A 157 -22.13 16.66 2.40
N PHE A 158 -21.45 15.52 2.57
CA PHE A 158 -21.03 15.04 3.88
C PHE A 158 -19.77 15.74 4.35
N LEU A 159 -19.63 15.88 5.67
CA LEU A 159 -18.46 16.44 6.33
C LEU A 159 -17.65 15.33 6.99
N ASP A 160 -16.36 15.23 6.66
CA ASP A 160 -15.41 14.34 7.35
C ASP A 160 -14.99 14.99 8.68
N ILE A 161 -15.51 14.48 9.79
CA ILE A 161 -15.26 15.06 11.11
C ILE A 161 -14.62 14.02 12.01
N GLU A 162 -13.40 14.30 12.47
CA GLU A 162 -12.67 13.48 13.42
C GLU A 162 -13.24 13.62 14.83
N THR A 163 -13.47 12.48 15.49
CA THR A 163 -14.00 12.41 16.85
C THR A 163 -12.93 11.85 17.81
N PRO A 164 -13.02 12.17 19.13
CA PRO A 164 -12.08 11.65 20.11
C PRO A 164 -12.07 10.12 20.20
N ILE A 165 -10.85 9.55 20.37
CA ILE A 165 -10.67 8.11 20.60
C ILE A 165 -10.56 7.79 22.11
N LEU A 166 -9.96 8.68 22.91
CA LEU A 166 -9.96 8.52 24.36
C LEU A 166 -11.26 9.09 24.92
N THR A 167 -12.21 8.21 25.22
CA THR A 167 -13.58 8.59 25.60
C THR A 167 -13.97 8.00 26.95
N ARG A 168 -15.17 8.29 27.38
CA ARG A 168 -15.82 7.58 28.47
C ARG A 168 -16.42 6.27 27.95
N ALA A 169 -16.45 5.23 28.78
CA ALA A 169 -17.13 3.97 28.47
C ALA A 169 -18.62 4.22 28.15
N THR A 170 -19.08 3.60 27.07
CA THR A 170 -20.47 3.64 26.62
C THR A 170 -21.03 2.23 26.50
N PRO A 171 -22.29 1.98 26.88
CA PRO A 171 -22.89 0.65 26.82
C PRO A 171 -23.36 0.31 25.39
N GLU A 172 -22.45 -0.06 24.50
CA GLU A 172 -22.73 -0.33 23.08
C GLU A 172 -22.78 -1.83 22.70
N GLY A 173 -22.88 -2.74 23.67
CA GLY A 173 -23.07 -4.16 23.39
C GLY A 173 -21.82 -5.02 23.50
N ALA A 174 -20.65 -4.57 23.09
CA ALA A 174 -19.36 -5.23 23.35
C ALA A 174 -18.73 -4.72 24.65
N ARG A 175 -17.64 -5.36 25.09
CA ARG A 175 -16.80 -4.81 26.16
C ARG A 175 -15.83 -3.79 25.59
N ASP A 176 -15.59 -2.73 26.37
CA ASP A 176 -14.64 -1.69 26.01
C ASP A 176 -13.22 -2.07 26.40
N TYR A 177 -12.23 -1.74 25.56
CA TYR A 177 -10.85 -1.68 25.98
C TYR A 177 -10.61 -0.46 26.86
N LEU A 178 -10.00 -0.66 28.03
CA LEU A 178 -9.74 0.41 28.99
C LEU A 178 -8.30 0.86 28.94
N VAL A 179 -8.10 2.18 28.98
CA VAL A 179 -6.78 2.81 29.03
C VAL A 179 -6.65 3.53 30.39
N PRO A 180 -5.73 3.12 31.29
CA PRO A 180 -5.56 3.76 32.59
C PRO A 180 -5.17 5.24 32.43
N SER A 181 -5.79 6.12 33.22
CA SER A 181 -5.40 7.52 33.30
C SER A 181 -4.16 7.68 34.17
N ARG A 182 -3.10 8.28 33.62
CA ARG A 182 -1.90 8.60 34.40
C ARG A 182 -2.11 9.77 35.36
N THR A 183 -2.98 10.69 34.99
CA THR A 183 -3.23 11.95 35.77
C THR A 183 -4.33 11.78 36.83
N HIS A 184 -5.19 10.78 36.68
CA HIS A 184 -6.28 10.49 37.62
C HIS A 184 -6.21 9.02 38.07
N PRO A 185 -5.48 8.73 39.18
CA PRO A 185 -5.31 7.36 39.68
C PRO A 185 -6.65 6.68 39.95
N GLY A 186 -6.82 5.46 39.44
CA GLY A 186 -8.07 4.69 39.55
C GLY A 186 -9.13 4.98 38.51
N GLU A 187 -8.91 5.95 37.61
CA GLU A 187 -9.80 6.24 36.50
C GLU A 187 -9.26 5.73 35.16
N PHE A 188 -10.16 5.51 34.20
CA PHE A 188 -9.85 4.92 32.90
C PHE A 188 -10.56 5.67 31.79
N PHE A 189 -9.88 5.80 30.66
CA PHE A 189 -10.54 6.04 29.38
C PHE A 189 -10.98 4.72 28.78
N ALA A 190 -12.01 4.77 27.93
CA ALA A 190 -12.39 3.67 27.06
C ALA A 190 -12.05 3.98 25.60
N LEU A 191 -11.65 2.94 24.84
CA LEU A 191 -11.53 3.04 23.39
C LEU A 191 -12.92 2.81 22.76
N PRO A 192 -13.34 3.63 21.79
CA PRO A 192 -14.71 3.59 21.28
C PRO A 192 -14.98 2.33 20.45
N GLN A 193 -16.13 1.73 20.65
CA GLN A 193 -16.66 0.67 19.78
C GLN A 193 -17.19 1.21 18.46
N SER A 194 -17.67 2.44 18.48
CA SER A 194 -18.05 3.31 17.36
C SER A 194 -18.09 4.75 17.85
N PRO A 195 -18.12 5.78 16.98
CA PRO A 195 -18.28 7.17 17.37
C PRO A 195 -19.76 7.55 17.65
N GLN A 196 -20.58 6.60 18.11
CA GLN A 196 -22.05 6.73 18.20
C GLN A 196 -22.51 7.98 18.96
N LEU A 197 -21.95 8.24 20.13
CA LEU A 197 -22.33 9.42 20.92
C LEU A 197 -21.97 10.73 20.20
N PHE A 198 -20.76 10.77 19.63
CA PHE A 198 -20.27 11.99 18.97
C PHE A 198 -21.03 12.30 17.69
N LYS A 199 -21.33 11.32 16.85
CA LYS A 199 -22.09 11.56 15.63
C LYS A 199 -23.52 12.02 15.91
N GLN A 200 -24.17 11.53 16.97
CA GLN A 200 -25.45 12.05 17.42
C GLN A 200 -25.37 13.52 17.87
N LEU A 201 -24.32 13.87 18.63
CA LEU A 201 -24.07 15.26 19.04
C LEU A 201 -23.81 16.17 17.82
N LEU A 202 -23.14 15.69 16.79
CA LEU A 202 -22.92 16.44 15.56
C LEU A 202 -24.23 16.69 14.81
N MET A 203 -25.14 15.70 14.75
CA MET A 203 -26.49 15.90 14.19
C MET A 203 -27.28 16.97 14.99
N MET A 204 -27.25 16.88 16.30
CA MET A 204 -27.89 17.90 17.17
C MET A 204 -27.27 19.29 17.02
N SER A 205 -26.00 19.36 16.60
CA SER A 205 -25.31 20.63 16.36
C SER A 205 -25.54 21.21 14.96
N GLY A 206 -26.38 20.56 14.15
CA GLY A 206 -26.75 21.05 12.82
C GLY A 206 -25.80 20.58 11.68
N MET A 207 -24.91 19.61 11.95
CA MET A 207 -24.07 19.01 10.92
C MET A 207 -24.78 17.79 10.33
N ASP A 208 -25.80 18.02 9.56
CA ASP A 208 -26.81 17.06 9.10
C ASP A 208 -26.31 15.93 8.19
N ARG A 209 -25.05 15.97 7.75
CA ARG A 209 -24.38 14.91 6.98
C ARG A 209 -22.94 14.76 7.45
N TYR A 210 -22.71 13.74 8.24
CA TYR A 210 -21.41 13.40 8.81
C TYR A 210 -20.92 12.08 8.26
N TYR A 211 -19.62 11.97 8.07
CA TYR A 211 -18.92 10.69 7.98
C TYR A 211 -17.54 10.76 8.62
N GLN A 212 -17.00 9.58 8.91
CA GLN A 212 -15.61 9.40 9.34
C GLN A 212 -15.12 8.01 8.96
N ILE A 213 -13.88 7.91 8.50
CA ILE A 213 -13.18 6.62 8.39
C ILE A 213 -12.41 6.42 9.69
N VAL A 214 -13.04 5.73 10.63
CA VAL A 214 -12.66 5.70 12.03
C VAL A 214 -12.13 4.33 12.48
N ARG A 215 -11.19 4.34 13.41
CA ARG A 215 -10.73 3.17 14.11
C ARG A 215 -11.67 2.86 15.26
N CYS A 216 -12.15 1.59 15.30
CA CYS A 216 -13.05 1.08 16.33
C CYS A 216 -12.43 -0.12 17.03
N PHE A 217 -12.83 -0.32 18.29
CA PHE A 217 -12.26 -1.31 19.19
C PHE A 217 -13.37 -2.09 19.91
N ARG A 218 -13.30 -3.42 19.90
CA ARG A 218 -14.27 -4.28 20.61
C ARG A 218 -13.55 -5.43 21.27
N ASP A 219 -13.68 -5.56 22.58
CA ASP A 219 -13.14 -6.68 23.34
C ASP A 219 -14.16 -7.85 23.31
N GLU A 220 -14.15 -8.56 22.19
CA GLU A 220 -15.02 -9.70 21.92
C GLU A 220 -14.20 -10.93 21.53
N ASP A 221 -14.84 -12.11 21.55
CA ASP A 221 -14.24 -13.33 21.07
C ASP A 221 -13.87 -13.22 19.57
N LEU A 222 -12.63 -13.56 19.28
CA LEU A 222 -12.12 -13.53 17.90
C LEU A 222 -12.81 -14.58 17.04
N ARG A 223 -13.15 -14.19 15.81
CA ARG A 223 -13.61 -15.07 14.75
C ARG A 223 -12.76 -14.84 13.50
N ALA A 224 -12.89 -15.72 12.49
CA ALA A 224 -12.10 -15.62 11.26
C ALA A 224 -12.18 -14.25 10.56
N ASP A 225 -13.32 -13.57 10.67
CA ASP A 225 -13.63 -12.28 10.06
C ASP A 225 -13.68 -11.11 11.04
N ARG A 226 -13.38 -11.33 12.33
CA ARG A 226 -13.45 -10.30 13.38
C ARG A 226 -12.10 -10.06 14.03
N GLN A 227 -11.74 -8.79 14.10
CA GLN A 227 -10.55 -8.31 14.80
C GLN A 227 -10.94 -7.39 15.94
N PRO A 228 -10.18 -7.35 17.05
CA PRO A 228 -10.46 -6.47 18.18
C PRO A 228 -10.30 -4.99 17.82
N GLU A 229 -9.54 -4.70 16.78
CA GLU A 229 -9.31 -3.38 16.23
C GLU A 229 -9.58 -3.42 14.73
N PHE A 230 -10.48 -2.55 14.25
CA PHE A 230 -10.88 -2.52 12.86
C PHE A 230 -11.23 -1.10 12.41
N THR A 231 -11.34 -0.88 11.10
CA THR A 231 -11.74 0.39 10.53
C THR A 231 -13.18 0.32 10.05
N GLN A 232 -13.99 1.32 10.41
CA GLN A 232 -15.34 1.54 9.87
C GLN A 232 -15.36 2.77 8.97
N LEU A 233 -16.18 2.73 7.93
CA LEU A 233 -16.80 3.92 7.41
C LEU A 233 -18.06 4.15 8.24
N ASP A 234 -18.05 5.20 9.06
CA ASP A 234 -19.19 5.58 9.89
C ASP A 234 -19.89 6.77 9.26
N ILE A 235 -21.21 6.70 9.15
CA ILE A 235 -22.04 7.73 8.49
C ILE A 235 -23.23 8.03 9.41
N GLU A 236 -23.58 9.31 9.53
CA GLU A 236 -24.80 9.72 10.20
C GLU A 236 -25.46 10.85 9.41
N THR A 237 -26.79 10.82 9.34
CA THR A 237 -27.56 11.83 8.60
C THR A 237 -28.78 12.28 9.39
N SER A 238 -29.17 13.54 9.22
CA SER A 238 -30.46 14.08 9.63
C SER A 238 -31.35 14.30 8.39
N PHE A 239 -32.66 14.31 8.57
CA PHE A 239 -33.66 14.69 7.56
C PHE A 239 -33.70 13.79 6.31
N LEU A 240 -33.14 12.59 6.35
CA LEU A 240 -33.27 11.59 5.28
C LEU A 240 -34.16 10.45 5.76
N ASP A 241 -35.02 9.95 4.87
CA ASP A 241 -35.77 8.72 5.10
C ASP A 241 -34.95 7.47 4.75
N GLU A 242 -35.53 6.30 5.02
CA GLU A 242 -34.86 5.01 4.76
C GLU A 242 -34.56 4.77 3.28
N ASN A 243 -35.42 5.24 2.35
CA ASN A 243 -35.21 5.06 0.91
C ASN A 243 -34.07 5.95 0.42
N GLU A 244 -33.99 7.17 0.92
CA GLU A 244 -32.90 8.10 0.59
C GLU A 244 -31.55 7.57 1.07
N ILE A 245 -31.48 6.99 2.28
CA ILE A 245 -30.26 6.35 2.82
C ILE A 245 -29.88 5.12 1.99
N MET A 246 -30.87 4.27 1.63
CA MET A 246 -30.62 3.11 0.79
C MET A 246 -30.10 3.52 -0.59
N ASN A 247 -30.71 4.50 -1.24
CA ASN A 247 -30.28 5.00 -2.55
C ASN A 247 -28.87 5.60 -2.51
N LEU A 248 -28.55 6.37 -1.47
CA LEU A 248 -27.22 6.92 -1.26
C LEU A 248 -26.16 5.81 -1.10
N THR A 249 -26.46 4.83 -0.24
CA THR A 249 -25.55 3.71 0.03
C THR A 249 -25.37 2.83 -1.21
N GLU A 250 -26.45 2.55 -1.97
CA GLU A 250 -26.37 1.82 -3.21
C GLU A 250 -25.50 2.54 -4.24
N GLY A 251 -25.68 3.86 -4.39
CA GLY A 251 -24.85 4.68 -5.27
C GLY A 251 -23.37 4.62 -4.90
N MET A 252 -23.05 4.68 -3.61
CA MET A 252 -21.69 4.55 -3.09
C MET A 252 -21.09 3.18 -3.41
N ILE A 253 -21.81 2.10 -3.15
CA ILE A 253 -21.31 0.72 -3.39
C ILE A 253 -21.15 0.46 -4.89
N ARG A 254 -22.08 0.93 -5.71
CA ARG A 254 -21.96 0.83 -7.18
C ARG A 254 -20.73 1.57 -7.70
N GLY A 255 -20.47 2.77 -7.19
CA GLY A 255 -19.25 3.53 -7.51
C GLY A 255 -17.97 2.74 -7.19
N LEU A 256 -17.89 2.15 -6.01
CA LEU A 256 -16.76 1.29 -5.62
C LEU A 256 -16.64 0.04 -6.50
N SER A 257 -17.75 -0.58 -6.87
CA SER A 257 -17.73 -1.81 -7.71
C SER A 257 -17.20 -1.52 -9.11
N LEU A 258 -17.45 -0.34 -9.66
CA LEU A 258 -16.96 0.06 -10.99
C LEU A 258 -15.42 0.20 -11.01
N ILE A 259 -14.77 0.58 -9.91
CA ILE A 259 -13.31 0.67 -9.82
C ILE A 259 -12.68 -0.73 -9.97
N HIS A 260 -13.32 -1.76 -9.43
CA HIS A 260 -12.86 -3.15 -9.55
C HIS A 260 -13.16 -3.80 -10.89
N ILE A 261 -14.22 -3.35 -11.57
CA ILE A 261 -14.67 -3.93 -12.86
C ILE A 261 -13.99 -3.25 -14.05
N SER A 262 -13.58 -1.98 -13.89
CA SER A 262 -13.00 -1.17 -14.97
C SER A 262 -11.49 -1.34 -15.14
N GLU A 263 -10.78 -1.96 -14.20
CA GLU A 263 -9.41 -2.38 -14.45
C GLU A 263 -9.41 -3.79 -15.04
N PRO A 264 -9.16 -3.94 -16.35
CA PRO A 264 -8.87 -5.26 -16.88
C PRO A 264 -7.62 -5.77 -16.18
N THR A 265 -7.70 -6.93 -15.57
CA THR A 265 -6.52 -7.70 -15.16
C THR A 265 -5.61 -7.83 -16.39
N ARG A 266 -4.61 -6.98 -16.44
CA ARG A 266 -3.51 -7.09 -17.39
C ARG A 266 -2.42 -7.95 -16.78
#